data_8e8cd11f35a74be747d65c9caec44ba9
#
_entry.id   8e8cd11f35a74be747d65c9caec44ba9
#
_cell.length_a   1.000
_cell.length_b   1.000
_cell.length_c   1.000
_cell.angle_alpha   90.00
_cell.angle_beta   90.00
_cell.angle_gamma   90.00
#
_symmetry.space_group_name_H-M   'P 1'
#
loop_
_entity.id
_entity.type
_entity.pdbx_description
1 polymer ?
#
loop_
_entity_poly.entity_id
_entity_poly.type
_entity_poly.pdbx_seq_one_letter_code
_entity_poly.pdbx_strand_id
1 'polypeptide(L)'
;MEPISEELKKIWEKEIREHKSRLLQMKSENKVINFYETDKPYGCFSNFAKYPIEIQGKIWPTSEHYFQAQKFEGTEHEEQIRLARTPMEAARMGRERFRPLRSDWEEIKLAIMKEAVKAKIQQHETVRDILLSTGNCVLVEHTKNDEFWGDNGDGTGQNMLGKILMEIRAEYGSQTRV
;
A
#
# COMPACT_ATOMS: atom_id res chain seq x y z
N MET A 1 -22.21 20.09 27.60
CA MET A 1 -21.05 20.15 26.70
C MET A 1 -20.62 21.62 26.67
N GLU A 2 -19.43 21.93 27.20
CA GLU A 2 -18.91 23.30 27.15
C GLU A 2 -18.57 23.65 25.68
N PRO A 3 -18.82 24.87 25.26
CA PRO A 3 -18.49 25.33 23.91
C PRO A 3 -16.95 25.37 23.74
N ILE A 4 -16.46 24.90 22.58
CA ILE A 4 -15.05 24.98 22.22
C ILE A 4 -14.60 26.44 22.29
N SER A 5 -13.47 26.69 22.99
CA SER A 5 -12.95 28.04 23.14
C SER A 5 -12.61 28.70 21.80
N GLU A 6 -12.79 30.02 21.70
CA GLU A 6 -12.45 30.79 20.49
C GLU A 6 -10.94 30.66 20.11
N GLU A 7 -10.11 30.43 21.09
CA GLU A 7 -8.66 30.22 20.90
C GLU A 7 -8.36 28.88 20.22
N LEU A 8 -9.04 27.82 20.63
CA LEU A 8 -8.97 26.50 19.99
C LEU A 8 -9.51 26.52 18.55
N LYS A 9 -10.60 27.26 18.29
CA LYS A 9 -11.11 27.44 16.92
C LYS A 9 -10.10 28.13 16.01
N LYS A 10 -9.41 29.16 16.47
CA LYS A 10 -8.38 29.89 15.74
C LYS A 10 -7.17 29.01 15.42
N ILE A 11 -6.77 28.15 16.36
CA ILE A 11 -5.68 27.17 16.16
C ILE A 11 -6.06 26.17 15.06
N TRP A 12 -7.27 25.60 15.13
CA TRP A 12 -7.74 24.66 14.10
C TRP A 12 -7.89 25.30 12.72
N GLU A 13 -8.42 26.53 12.64
CA GLU A 13 -8.51 27.25 11.38
C GLU A 13 -7.15 27.54 10.76
N LYS A 14 -6.13 27.82 11.61
CA LYS A 14 -4.75 28.01 11.18
C LYS A 14 -4.17 26.69 10.65
N GLU A 15 -4.32 25.60 11.39
CA GLU A 15 -3.85 24.26 10.96
C GLU A 15 -4.52 23.80 9.67
N ILE A 16 -5.82 24.00 9.51
CA ILE A 16 -6.56 23.69 8.28
C ILE A 16 -6.04 24.54 7.11
N ARG A 17 -5.75 25.81 7.30
CA ARG A 17 -5.19 26.68 6.24
C ARG A 17 -3.79 26.26 5.85
N GLU A 18 -2.93 25.95 6.81
CA GLU A 18 -1.57 25.48 6.57
C GLU A 18 -1.57 24.12 5.85
N HIS A 19 -2.46 23.21 6.25
CA HIS A 19 -2.64 21.93 5.60
C HIS A 19 -3.14 22.08 4.15
N LYS A 20 -4.16 22.93 3.91
CA LYS A 20 -4.63 23.26 2.55
C LYS A 20 -3.55 23.90 1.69
N SER A 21 -2.75 24.82 2.26
CA SER A 21 -1.63 25.44 1.55
C SER A 21 -0.56 24.43 1.18
N ARG A 22 -0.21 23.50 2.08
CA ARG A 22 0.71 22.40 1.78
C ARG A 22 0.17 21.50 0.67
N LEU A 23 -1.12 21.14 0.71
CA LEU A 23 -1.74 20.33 -0.33
C LEU A 23 -1.75 21.03 -1.69
N LEU A 24 -1.99 22.35 -1.72
CA LEU A 24 -1.94 23.15 -2.95
C LEU A 24 -0.52 23.26 -3.50
N GLN A 25 0.48 23.44 -2.64
CA GLN A 25 1.89 23.47 -3.01
C GLN A 25 2.37 22.10 -3.51
N MET A 26 1.92 21.01 -2.90
CA MET A 26 2.17 19.64 -3.37
C MET A 26 1.48 19.32 -4.70
N LYS A 27 0.33 19.95 -5.00
CA LYS A 27 -0.35 19.82 -6.31
C LYS A 27 0.37 20.57 -7.43
N SER A 28 1.10 21.64 -7.13
CA SER A 28 1.79 22.46 -8.13
C SER A 28 3.15 21.89 -8.57
N GLU A 29 3.71 20.95 -7.79
CA GLU A 29 4.97 20.30 -8.09
C GLU A 29 4.71 18.80 -8.21
N ASN A 30 5.15 18.14 -9.29
CA ASN A 30 5.17 16.68 -9.42
C ASN A 30 6.17 16.10 -8.42
N LYS A 31 5.85 16.16 -7.13
CA LYS A 31 6.72 15.63 -6.06
C LYS A 31 6.68 14.11 -6.08
N VAL A 32 7.84 13.52 -5.92
CA VAL A 32 8.01 12.08 -5.76
C VAL A 32 8.03 11.77 -4.26
N ILE A 33 7.25 10.78 -3.85
CA ILE A 33 7.25 10.19 -2.52
C ILE A 33 7.83 8.79 -2.65
N ASN A 34 9.03 8.61 -2.11
CA ASN A 34 9.65 7.30 -2.00
C ASN A 34 9.18 6.62 -0.71
N PHE A 35 8.82 5.34 -0.80
CA PHE A 35 8.49 4.51 0.36
C PHE A 35 9.15 3.13 0.22
N TYR A 36 9.47 2.51 1.33
CA TYR A 36 9.97 1.13 1.41
C TYR A 36 9.96 0.61 2.84
N GLU A 37 10.75 1.23 3.74
CA GLU A 37 10.90 0.81 5.13
C GLU A 37 9.61 1.07 5.91
N THR A 38 9.12 0.07 6.64
CA THR A 38 7.82 0.10 7.30
C THR A 38 7.74 1.05 8.50
N ASP A 39 8.89 1.45 9.06
CA ASP A 39 9.04 2.37 10.20
C ASP A 39 9.31 3.83 9.77
N LYS A 40 9.38 4.10 8.48
CA LYS A 40 9.58 5.44 7.90
C LYS A 40 8.27 6.04 7.40
N PRO A 41 8.24 7.37 7.14
CA PRO A 41 7.09 8.01 6.50
C PRO A 41 6.66 7.25 5.24
N TYR A 42 5.33 7.09 5.08
CA TYR A 42 4.71 6.31 4.01
C TYR A 42 5.04 4.81 3.99
N GLY A 43 5.71 4.29 5.02
CA GLY A 43 6.02 2.87 5.16
C GLY A 43 4.76 1.96 5.21
N CYS A 44 3.60 2.51 5.54
CA CYS A 44 2.30 1.82 5.47
C CYS A 44 1.94 1.34 4.06
N PHE A 45 2.54 1.90 3.00
CA PHE A 45 2.34 1.47 1.62
C PHE A 45 3.10 0.20 1.29
N SER A 46 4.19 -0.10 2.00
CA SER A 46 4.92 -1.35 1.83
C SER A 46 4.02 -2.56 2.08
N ASN A 47 4.18 -3.62 1.28
CA ASN A 47 3.48 -4.88 1.48
C ASN A 47 3.89 -5.59 2.78
N PHE A 48 5.04 -5.23 3.34
CA PHE A 48 5.56 -5.76 4.60
C PHE A 48 4.97 -5.07 5.84
N ALA A 49 4.27 -3.95 5.65
CA ALA A 49 3.66 -3.22 6.76
C ALA A 49 2.57 -4.05 7.45
N LYS A 50 2.57 -4.01 8.78
CA LYS A 50 1.70 -4.83 9.64
C LYS A 50 0.26 -4.29 9.68
N TYR A 51 -0.41 -4.39 8.57
CA TYR A 51 -1.83 -4.09 8.41
C TYR A 51 -2.53 -5.38 7.95
N PRO A 52 -3.15 -6.13 8.87
CA PRO A 52 -3.88 -7.35 8.53
C PRO A 52 -5.03 -7.05 7.58
N ILE A 53 -5.24 -7.92 6.62
CA ILE A 53 -6.35 -7.80 5.66
C ILE A 53 -7.21 -9.04 5.70
N GLU A 54 -8.52 -8.86 5.54
CA GLU A 54 -9.46 -9.95 5.37
C GLU A 54 -9.84 -10.06 3.89
N ILE A 55 -9.57 -11.21 3.30
CA ILE A 55 -9.98 -11.54 1.93
C ILE A 55 -10.53 -12.96 1.93
N GLN A 56 -11.72 -13.14 1.32
CA GLN A 56 -12.42 -14.42 1.21
C GLN A 56 -12.62 -15.13 2.57
N GLY A 57 -12.91 -14.35 3.63
CA GLY A 57 -13.14 -14.87 4.98
C GLY A 57 -11.88 -15.35 5.71
N LYS A 58 -10.69 -15.15 5.14
CA LYS A 58 -9.41 -15.44 5.78
C LYS A 58 -8.70 -14.14 6.15
N ILE A 59 -8.07 -14.13 7.34
CA ILE A 59 -7.21 -13.02 7.77
C ILE A 59 -5.78 -13.31 7.35
N TRP A 60 -5.16 -12.33 6.69
CA TRP A 60 -3.78 -12.33 6.23
C TRP A 60 -2.98 -11.29 7.02
N PRO A 61 -1.86 -11.65 7.66
CA PRO A 61 -1.13 -10.72 8.54
C PRO A 61 -0.60 -9.47 7.85
N THR A 62 -0.28 -9.55 6.56
CA THR A 62 0.13 -8.42 5.71
C THR A 62 -0.28 -8.68 4.26
N SER A 63 -0.25 -7.65 3.41
CA SER A 63 -0.44 -7.80 1.96
C SER A 63 0.56 -8.78 1.35
N GLU A 64 1.79 -8.83 1.88
CA GLU A 64 2.83 -9.76 1.42
C GLU A 64 2.43 -11.22 1.65
N HIS A 65 1.88 -11.57 2.83
CA HIS A 65 1.40 -12.92 3.10
C HIS A 65 0.35 -13.35 2.07
N TYR A 66 -0.63 -12.49 1.81
CA TYR A 66 -1.65 -12.77 0.80
C TYR A 66 -1.04 -12.98 -0.57
N PHE A 67 -0.26 -12.01 -1.05
CA PHE A 67 0.35 -12.06 -2.37
C PHE A 67 1.19 -13.32 -2.59
N GLN A 68 2.02 -13.68 -1.63
CA GLN A 68 2.88 -14.86 -1.76
C GLN A 68 2.08 -16.17 -1.69
N ALA A 69 1.05 -16.23 -0.83
CA ALA A 69 0.20 -17.40 -0.68
C ALA A 69 -0.62 -17.69 -1.93
N GLN A 70 -1.08 -16.64 -2.63
CA GLN A 70 -1.89 -16.78 -3.86
C GLN A 70 -1.14 -17.48 -5.00
N LYS A 71 0.18 -17.57 -4.95
CA LYS A 71 0.98 -18.41 -5.86
C LYS A 71 0.63 -19.89 -5.79
N PHE A 72 0.06 -20.30 -4.66
CA PHE A 72 -0.20 -21.70 -4.30
C PHE A 72 -1.65 -21.89 -3.82
N GLU A 73 -2.56 -21.07 -4.33
CA GLU A 73 -3.98 -21.10 -3.96
C GLU A 73 -4.56 -22.51 -4.03
N GLY A 74 -5.33 -22.90 -3.02
CA GLY A 74 -5.97 -24.21 -2.92
C GLY A 74 -5.04 -25.35 -2.50
N THR A 75 -3.78 -25.08 -2.18
CA THR A 75 -2.82 -26.08 -1.69
C THR A 75 -2.49 -25.85 -0.21
N GLU A 76 -1.84 -26.85 0.43
CA GLU A 76 -1.32 -26.69 1.80
C GLU A 76 -0.28 -25.56 1.92
N HIS A 77 0.42 -25.22 0.83
CA HIS A 77 1.41 -24.17 0.80
C HIS A 77 0.81 -22.78 0.99
N GLU A 78 -0.42 -22.56 0.53
CA GLU A 78 -1.17 -21.34 0.78
C GLU A 78 -1.29 -21.07 2.28
N GLU A 79 -1.73 -22.07 3.04
CA GLU A 79 -1.95 -21.95 4.48
C GLU A 79 -0.63 -21.83 5.25
N GLN A 80 0.42 -22.56 4.83
CA GLN A 80 1.76 -22.43 5.41
C GLN A 80 2.28 -21.00 5.29
N ILE A 81 2.10 -20.35 4.14
CA ILE A 81 2.53 -18.97 3.91
C ILE A 81 1.66 -17.99 4.70
N ARG A 82 0.35 -18.21 4.75
CA ARG A 82 -0.55 -17.38 5.56
C ARG A 82 -0.15 -17.35 7.03
N LEU A 83 0.33 -18.48 7.56
CA LEU A 83 0.75 -18.65 8.96
C LEU A 83 2.23 -18.35 9.20
N ALA A 84 2.97 -17.88 8.20
CA ALA A 84 4.35 -17.44 8.37
C ALA A 84 4.46 -16.35 9.46
N ARG A 85 5.54 -16.37 10.24
CA ARG A 85 5.71 -15.45 11.38
C ARG A 85 5.96 -14.00 10.96
N THR A 86 6.54 -13.82 9.79
CA THR A 86 6.93 -12.51 9.28
C THR A 86 6.67 -12.40 7.78
N PRO A 87 6.46 -11.17 7.25
CA PRO A 87 6.33 -10.98 5.80
C PRO A 87 7.60 -11.39 5.04
N MET A 88 8.78 -11.28 5.65
CA MET A 88 10.04 -11.77 5.07
C MET A 88 10.05 -13.29 4.91
N GLU A 89 9.52 -14.01 5.90
CA GLU A 89 9.37 -15.47 5.83
C GLU A 89 8.36 -15.86 4.74
N ALA A 90 7.22 -15.19 4.68
CA ALA A 90 6.23 -15.38 3.62
C ALA A 90 6.85 -15.15 2.22
N ALA A 91 7.61 -14.06 2.05
CA ALA A 91 8.32 -13.75 0.82
C ALA A 91 9.37 -14.80 0.44
N ARG A 92 10.12 -15.33 1.42
CA ARG A 92 11.08 -16.41 1.22
C ARG A 92 10.38 -17.68 0.75
N MET A 93 9.32 -18.09 1.45
CA MET A 93 8.53 -19.29 1.13
C MET A 93 7.91 -19.17 -0.27
N GLY A 94 7.40 -18.01 -0.64
CA GLY A 94 6.82 -17.76 -1.96
C GLY A 94 7.82 -17.81 -3.13
N ARG A 95 9.14 -17.83 -2.85
CA ARG A 95 10.22 -17.98 -3.83
C ARG A 95 10.82 -19.37 -3.89
N GLU A 96 10.39 -20.28 -3.04
CA GLU A 96 10.91 -21.65 -2.99
C GLU A 96 10.47 -22.44 -4.23
N ARG A 97 11.43 -22.92 -5.01
CA ARG A 97 11.18 -23.57 -6.30
C ARG A 97 10.57 -24.98 -6.20
N PHE A 98 10.61 -25.61 -5.04
CA PHE A 98 9.98 -26.91 -4.84
C PHE A 98 8.45 -26.82 -4.66
N ARG A 99 7.92 -25.63 -4.37
CA ARG A 99 6.49 -25.40 -4.28
C ARG A 99 5.89 -25.26 -5.69
N PRO A 100 4.79 -25.94 -5.99
CA PRO A 100 4.20 -25.94 -7.33
C PRO A 100 3.51 -24.60 -7.61
N LEU A 101 4.21 -23.71 -8.29
CA LEU A 101 3.64 -22.42 -8.73
C LEU A 101 2.47 -22.66 -9.67
N ARG A 102 1.34 -21.98 -9.44
CA ARG A 102 0.20 -22.00 -10.36
C ARG A 102 0.59 -21.53 -11.76
N SER A 103 0.02 -22.16 -12.79
CA SER A 103 0.42 -21.94 -14.18
C SER A 103 0.09 -20.55 -14.72
N ASP A 104 -0.96 -19.92 -14.20
CA ASP A 104 -1.47 -18.62 -14.62
C ASP A 104 -0.89 -17.44 -13.81
N TRP A 105 0.15 -17.69 -12.97
CA TRP A 105 0.67 -16.68 -12.05
C TRP A 105 1.08 -15.37 -12.72
N GLU A 106 1.79 -15.45 -13.85
CA GLU A 106 2.25 -14.25 -14.56
C GLU A 106 1.11 -13.40 -15.11
N GLU A 107 -0.02 -14.01 -15.41
CA GLU A 107 -1.22 -13.32 -15.93
C GLU A 107 -2.00 -12.61 -14.82
N ILE A 108 -2.04 -13.21 -13.61
CA ILE A 108 -2.90 -12.73 -12.53
C ILE A 108 -2.19 -11.94 -11.44
N LYS A 109 -0.86 -12.00 -11.34
CA LYS A 109 -0.09 -11.40 -10.22
C LYS A 109 -0.39 -9.92 -9.98
N LEU A 110 -0.67 -9.15 -11.04
CA LEU A 110 -1.05 -7.74 -10.90
C LEU A 110 -2.43 -7.57 -10.27
N ALA A 111 -3.40 -8.40 -10.67
CA ALA A 111 -4.74 -8.37 -10.10
C ALA A 111 -4.72 -8.78 -8.63
N ILE A 112 -3.96 -9.82 -8.28
CA ILE A 112 -3.76 -10.27 -6.90
C ILE A 112 -3.11 -9.18 -6.03
N MET A 113 -2.07 -8.51 -6.55
CA MET A 113 -1.46 -7.40 -5.82
C MET A 113 -2.43 -6.24 -5.62
N LYS A 114 -3.15 -5.87 -6.66
CA LYS A 114 -4.17 -4.80 -6.58
C LYS A 114 -5.26 -5.14 -5.55
N GLU A 115 -5.72 -6.39 -5.50
CA GLU A 115 -6.68 -6.87 -4.51
C GLU A 115 -6.15 -6.71 -3.08
N ALA A 116 -4.92 -7.18 -2.82
CA ALA A 116 -4.29 -7.07 -1.50
C ALA A 116 -4.14 -5.60 -1.05
N VAL A 117 -3.63 -4.75 -1.93
CA VAL A 117 -3.43 -3.32 -1.63
C VAL A 117 -4.77 -2.61 -1.43
N LYS A 118 -5.77 -2.91 -2.27
CA LYS A 118 -7.12 -2.34 -2.14
C LYS A 118 -7.78 -2.75 -0.84
N ALA A 119 -7.70 -4.03 -0.46
CA ALA A 119 -8.20 -4.52 0.83
C ALA A 119 -7.55 -3.78 2.01
N LYS A 120 -6.21 -3.60 1.99
CA LYS A 120 -5.50 -2.83 3.02
C LYS A 120 -6.01 -1.39 3.13
N ILE A 121 -6.16 -0.69 2.02
CA ILE A 121 -6.63 0.70 1.99
C ILE A 121 -8.09 0.80 2.43
N GLN A 122 -8.93 -0.14 2.04
CA GLN A 122 -10.35 -0.15 2.44
C GLN A 122 -10.55 -0.45 3.92
N GLN A 123 -9.78 -1.37 4.46
CA GLN A 123 -9.94 -1.86 5.84
C GLN A 123 -9.20 -1.03 6.88
N HIS A 124 -8.23 -0.20 6.47
CA HIS A 124 -7.43 0.65 7.37
C HIS A 124 -7.56 2.13 7.00
N GLU A 125 -8.44 2.83 7.72
CA GLU A 125 -8.73 4.25 7.50
C GLU A 125 -7.47 5.11 7.53
N THR A 126 -6.57 4.89 8.48
CA THR A 126 -5.30 5.63 8.57
C THR A 126 -4.47 5.49 7.31
N VAL A 127 -4.36 4.28 6.73
CA VAL A 127 -3.61 4.06 5.48
C VAL A 127 -4.28 4.77 4.31
N ARG A 128 -5.62 4.72 4.25
CA ARG A 128 -6.42 5.42 3.24
C ARG A 128 -6.22 6.92 3.32
N ASP A 129 -6.28 7.50 4.50
CA ASP A 129 -6.11 8.93 4.70
C ASP A 129 -4.71 9.40 4.31
N ILE A 130 -3.67 8.63 4.67
CA ILE A 130 -2.30 8.89 4.23
C ILE A 130 -2.23 8.84 2.71
N LEU A 131 -2.81 7.83 2.03
CA LEU A 131 -2.81 7.73 0.59
C LEU A 131 -3.49 8.94 -0.06
N LEU A 132 -4.65 9.33 0.41
CA LEU A 132 -5.39 10.48 -0.11
C LEU A 132 -4.64 11.80 0.13
N SER A 133 -3.93 11.93 1.24
CA SER A 133 -3.11 13.11 1.55
C SER A 133 -1.94 13.31 0.61
N THR A 134 -1.49 12.26 -0.11
CA THR A 134 -0.41 12.39 -1.10
C THR A 134 -0.81 13.18 -2.34
N GLY A 135 -2.09 13.51 -2.51
CA GLY A 135 -2.59 14.35 -3.61
C GLY A 135 -2.19 13.82 -4.98
N ASN A 136 -1.39 14.56 -5.73
CA ASN A 136 -0.93 14.20 -7.08
C ASN A 136 0.53 13.72 -7.10
N CYS A 137 1.16 13.50 -5.93
CA CYS A 137 2.53 13.02 -5.88
C CYS A 137 2.68 11.68 -6.58
N VAL A 138 3.82 11.48 -7.24
CA VAL A 138 4.23 10.17 -7.76
C VAL A 138 4.68 9.31 -6.57
N LEU A 139 4.10 8.14 -6.43
CA LEU A 139 4.46 7.19 -5.38
C LEU A 139 5.43 6.16 -5.94
N VAL A 140 6.57 5.96 -5.28
CA VAL A 140 7.63 5.08 -5.77
C VAL A 140 8.07 4.13 -4.66
N GLU A 141 7.96 2.83 -4.91
CA GLU A 141 8.61 1.84 -4.06
C GLU A 141 10.11 1.84 -4.37
N HIS A 142 10.88 2.54 -3.52
CA HIS A 142 12.30 2.75 -3.73
C HIS A 142 13.14 1.61 -3.12
N THR A 143 13.49 0.62 -3.94
CA THR A 143 14.26 -0.55 -3.51
C THR A 143 15.24 -1.04 -4.58
N LYS A 144 16.44 -1.45 -4.17
CA LYS A 144 17.53 -1.86 -5.07
C LYS A 144 17.38 -3.24 -5.68
N ASN A 145 16.45 -4.06 -5.21
CA ASN A 145 16.40 -5.49 -5.56
C ASN A 145 15.09 -5.89 -6.23
N ASP A 146 14.31 -4.93 -6.71
CA ASP A 146 13.03 -5.20 -7.35
C ASP A 146 12.79 -4.21 -8.51
N GLU A 147 13.03 -4.69 -9.71
CA GLU A 147 12.78 -3.91 -10.93
C GLU A 147 11.32 -3.95 -11.40
N PHE A 148 10.50 -4.87 -10.88
CA PHE A 148 9.11 -5.00 -11.28
C PHE A 148 8.17 -4.24 -10.34
N TRP A 149 8.19 -4.57 -9.04
CA TRP A 149 7.33 -3.89 -8.06
C TRP A 149 7.87 -2.52 -7.69
N GLY A 150 9.18 -2.38 -7.56
CA GLY A 150 9.88 -1.15 -7.22
C GLY A 150 10.56 -0.47 -8.41
N ASP A 151 11.42 0.48 -8.10
CA ASP A 151 12.16 1.32 -9.05
C ASP A 151 13.61 0.84 -9.30
N ASN A 152 14.00 -0.34 -8.80
CA ASN A 152 15.35 -0.90 -8.86
C ASN A 152 16.42 -0.05 -8.12
N GLY A 153 16.00 0.95 -7.34
CA GLY A 153 16.88 1.85 -6.57
C GLY A 153 17.56 2.94 -7.39
N ASP A 154 17.44 2.91 -8.70
CA ASP A 154 18.02 3.90 -9.64
C ASP A 154 16.96 4.53 -10.59
N GLY A 155 15.70 4.17 -10.41
CA GLY A 155 14.59 4.68 -11.21
C GLY A 155 14.36 3.91 -12.53
N THR A 156 15.11 2.83 -12.81
CA THR A 156 14.94 2.03 -14.04
C THR A 156 13.84 0.98 -13.92
N GLY A 157 13.39 0.67 -12.69
CA GLY A 157 12.34 -0.30 -12.44
C GLY A 157 10.95 0.18 -12.85
N GLN A 158 10.01 -0.76 -12.95
CA GLN A 158 8.65 -0.52 -13.43
C GLN A 158 7.73 0.14 -12.39
N ASN A 159 8.08 0.07 -11.10
CA ASN A 159 7.33 0.66 -10.00
C ASN A 159 5.84 0.27 -10.00
N MET A 160 5.54 -1.02 -10.19
CA MET A 160 4.16 -1.48 -10.32
C MET A 160 3.35 -1.28 -9.03
N LEU A 161 3.97 -1.41 -7.84
CA LEU A 161 3.28 -1.16 -6.58
C LEU A 161 2.89 0.33 -6.44
N GLY A 162 3.80 1.23 -6.77
CA GLY A 162 3.48 2.67 -6.78
C GLY A 162 2.36 3.02 -7.76
N LYS A 163 2.34 2.40 -8.95
CA LYS A 163 1.26 2.59 -9.94
C LYS A 163 -0.08 2.11 -9.41
N ILE A 164 -0.14 0.93 -8.78
CA ILE A 164 -1.37 0.39 -8.16
C ILE A 164 -1.90 1.34 -7.07
N LEU A 165 -1.03 1.86 -6.21
CA LEU A 165 -1.41 2.82 -5.18
C LEU A 165 -2.00 4.10 -5.79
N MET A 166 -1.37 4.63 -6.83
CA MET A 166 -1.87 5.84 -7.53
C MET A 166 -3.21 5.58 -8.24
N GLU A 167 -3.42 4.40 -8.82
CA GLU A 167 -4.71 3.99 -9.39
C GLU A 167 -5.80 3.96 -8.32
N ILE A 168 -5.56 3.27 -7.19
CA ILE A 168 -6.52 3.19 -6.11
C ILE A 168 -6.84 4.58 -5.56
N ARG A 169 -5.83 5.44 -5.39
CA ARG A 169 -6.03 6.83 -4.99
C ARG A 169 -6.95 7.59 -5.95
N ALA A 170 -6.80 7.40 -7.25
CA ALA A 170 -7.65 8.03 -8.26
C ALA A 170 -9.09 7.51 -8.22
N GLU A 171 -9.30 6.22 -7.96
CA GLU A 171 -10.63 5.63 -7.76
C GLU A 171 -11.37 6.34 -6.61
N TYR A 172 -10.72 6.61 -5.48
CA TYR A 172 -11.32 7.36 -4.36
C TYR A 172 -11.59 8.83 -4.71
N GLY A 173 -10.70 9.49 -5.42
CA GLY A 173 -10.87 10.89 -5.83
C GLY A 173 -12.03 11.12 -6.80
N SER A 174 -12.42 10.09 -7.57
CA SER A 174 -13.58 10.15 -8.46
C SER A 174 -14.91 9.95 -7.72
N GLN A 175 -14.93 9.21 -6.62
CA GLN A 175 -16.13 8.96 -5.81
C GLN A 175 -16.56 10.16 -4.95
N THR A 176 -15.67 11.09 -4.69
CA THR A 176 -15.94 12.29 -3.84
C THR A 176 -16.46 13.47 -4.64
N ARG A 177 -16.67 13.34 -5.96
CA ARG A 177 -17.15 14.41 -6.85
C ARG A 177 -18.62 14.28 -7.28
N VAL A 178 -19.40 13.46 -6.56
CA VAL A 178 -20.86 13.33 -6.77
C VAL A 178 -21.62 14.08 -5.70
#